data_721b4c1289bd14c843c74b8d8571bdea
#
_entry.id   721b4c1289bd14c843c74b8d8571bdea
#
_cell.length_a   1.000
_cell.length_b   1.000
_cell.length_c   1.000
_cell.angle_alpha   90.00
_cell.angle_beta   90.00
_cell.angle_gamma   90.00
#
_symmetry.space_group_name_H-M   'P 1'
#
loop_
_entity.id
_entity.type
_entity.pdbx_description
1 polymer ?
#
loop_
_entity_poly.entity_id
_entity_poly.type
_entity_poly.pdbx_seq_one_letter_code
_entity_poly.pdbx_strand_id
1 'polypeptide(L)'
;MQDPSTLRGASTNTRKAMRIVAIACIVGASACNRASATQSGTPAPGNGAAARTPGVTTPATTSPVTANASVRAADTIPTGTAAQAETLLVDVQALDRTIAVDMRYRNANNFTGAPLPGYQGNHALMRREAAQALARVQASLRSQGLGLKVWDAYRPVRATLAMVAWTVRVHRENLVIDGYIADRSKHNLGVAIDLTLVRLVTRQELDMGTPHDEFSSAAHTANATGAVTANRAILVQAMAAQKFANYDQEWWHFSFDVANPMRFDTIVR
;
A
#
# COMPACT_ATOMS: atom_id res chain seq x y z
N MET A 1 -47.19 29.73 -54.50
CA MET A 1 -46.84 31.09 -54.97
C MET A 1 -46.23 31.84 -53.79
N GLN A 2 -45.05 32.33 -54.03
CA GLN A 2 -44.23 33.30 -53.32
C GLN A 2 -43.29 32.77 -52.28
N ASP A 3 -42.06 32.90 -52.66
CA ASP A 3 -40.73 32.73 -52.27
C ASP A 3 -40.23 33.93 -51.40
N PRO A 4 -38.99 33.83 -50.97
CA PRO A 4 -38.41 34.08 -49.67
C PRO A 4 -37.68 35.41 -49.60
N SER A 5 -37.14 35.74 -48.48
CA SER A 5 -35.88 36.55 -48.45
C SER A 5 -35.28 36.66 -47.03
N THR A 6 -34.11 36.09 -46.88
CA THR A 6 -32.85 36.68 -46.41
C THR A 6 -32.88 37.63 -45.21
N LEU A 7 -32.23 37.28 -44.12
CA LEU A 7 -31.35 38.21 -43.39
C LEU A 7 -30.14 37.48 -42.84
N ARG A 8 -28.99 37.90 -43.32
CA ARG A 8 -27.65 37.60 -42.83
C ARG A 8 -27.42 38.35 -41.51
N GLY A 9 -26.99 37.68 -40.47
CA GLY A 9 -26.52 38.28 -39.23
C GLY A 9 -25.06 37.87 -38.95
N ALA A 10 -24.21 38.87 -38.89
CA ALA A 10 -22.76 38.79 -38.84
C ALA A 10 -22.21 38.15 -37.53
N SER A 11 -21.26 37.27 -37.74
CA SER A 11 -20.38 36.72 -36.68
C SER A 11 -19.40 37.79 -36.22
N THR A 12 -19.47 38.16 -34.95
CA THR A 12 -18.39 38.94 -34.30
C THR A 12 -17.49 38.00 -33.46
N ASN A 13 -16.33 37.78 -34.01
CA ASN A 13 -15.26 36.97 -33.45
C ASN A 13 -14.49 37.82 -32.39
N THR A 14 -14.75 37.64 -31.11
CA THR A 14 -14.02 38.33 -30.05
C THR A 14 -12.84 37.42 -29.56
N ARG A 15 -11.68 37.64 -30.11
CA ARG A 15 -10.41 37.06 -29.63
C ARG A 15 -10.06 37.71 -28.30
N LYS A 16 -10.14 36.95 -27.19
CA LYS A 16 -9.57 37.33 -25.91
C LYS A 16 -8.10 36.97 -25.90
N ALA A 17 -7.26 38.00 -25.86
CA ALA A 17 -5.82 37.88 -25.74
C ALA A 17 -5.41 37.32 -24.37
N MET A 18 -4.61 36.27 -24.40
CA MET A 18 -3.99 35.63 -23.24
C MET A 18 -2.73 36.44 -22.87
N ARG A 19 -2.75 37.12 -21.73
CA ARG A 19 -1.57 37.77 -21.16
C ARG A 19 -0.69 36.70 -20.49
N ILE A 20 0.46 36.47 -21.08
CA ILE A 20 1.57 35.70 -20.49
C ILE A 20 2.27 36.59 -19.48
N VAL A 21 2.21 36.21 -18.20
CA VAL A 21 3.07 36.81 -17.16
C VAL A 21 4.32 35.94 -17.04
N ALA A 22 5.42 36.48 -17.52
CA ALA A 22 6.75 35.92 -17.31
C ALA A 22 7.24 36.32 -15.90
N ILE A 23 7.48 35.34 -15.03
CA ILE A 23 8.15 35.54 -13.75
C ILE A 23 9.62 35.15 -13.94
N ALA A 24 10.48 36.15 -13.79
CA ALA A 24 11.93 36.03 -13.90
C ALA A 24 12.50 35.24 -12.71
N CYS A 25 13.31 34.22 -12.99
CA CYS A 25 14.15 33.54 -12.03
C CYS A 25 15.31 34.44 -11.60
N ILE A 26 15.42 34.72 -10.32
CA ILE A 26 16.65 35.30 -9.72
C ILE A 26 17.48 34.13 -9.20
N VAL A 27 18.61 33.91 -9.84
CA VAL A 27 19.67 32.98 -9.43
C VAL A 27 20.54 33.72 -8.41
N GLY A 28 20.49 33.30 -7.16
CA GLY A 28 21.42 33.74 -6.11
C GLY A 28 22.48 32.66 -5.90
N ALA A 29 23.68 32.90 -6.43
CA ALA A 29 24.86 32.15 -6.08
C ALA A 29 25.44 32.68 -4.76
N SER A 30 25.69 31.82 -3.79
CA SER A 30 26.54 32.17 -2.65
C SER A 30 27.56 31.05 -2.43
N ALA A 31 28.79 31.51 -2.39
CA ALA A 31 30.03 30.74 -2.46
C ALA A 31 30.48 30.18 -1.11
N CYS A 32 31.23 29.11 -1.22
CA CYS A 32 32.22 28.49 -0.36
C CYS A 32 32.58 29.17 0.98
N ASN A 33 32.66 28.36 2.04
CA ASN A 33 33.81 28.48 2.92
C ASN A 33 34.25 27.06 3.40
N ARG A 34 35.50 26.73 3.06
CA ARG A 34 36.29 25.63 3.56
C ARG A 34 36.95 26.06 4.89
N ALA A 35 36.87 25.19 5.88
CA ALA A 35 37.86 25.21 6.96
C ALA A 35 38.27 23.76 7.29
N SER A 36 39.52 23.47 6.93
CA SER A 36 40.28 22.30 7.37
C SER A 36 40.80 22.53 8.77
N ALA A 37 40.73 21.52 9.64
CA ALA A 37 41.65 21.41 10.79
C ALA A 37 42.00 19.95 11.03
N THR A 38 43.21 19.61 10.69
CA THR A 38 43.97 18.43 11.14
C THR A 38 44.38 18.63 12.59
N GLN A 39 44.30 17.56 13.40
CA GLN A 39 45.39 17.25 14.31
C GLN A 39 45.31 15.78 14.80
N SER A 40 46.43 15.15 14.66
CA SER A 40 47.00 13.91 15.09
C SER A 40 47.20 13.82 16.62
N GLY A 41 47.16 12.58 17.14
CA GLY A 41 47.62 12.28 18.48
C GLY A 41 47.38 10.84 18.95
N THR A 42 48.30 9.94 18.61
CA THR A 42 48.56 8.70 19.37
C THR A 42 49.59 8.99 20.46
N PRO A 43 49.57 8.38 21.64
CA PRO A 43 50.44 7.21 21.87
C PRO A 43 49.86 6.10 22.79
N ALA A 44 50.39 4.88 22.61
CA ALA A 44 50.44 3.75 23.55
C ALA A 44 51.64 3.88 24.48
N PRO A 45 51.99 2.86 25.34
CA PRO A 45 51.33 1.73 25.96
C PRO A 45 51.53 1.63 27.51
N GLY A 46 50.87 0.70 28.19
CA GLY A 46 51.17 0.39 29.59
C GLY A 46 50.82 -1.06 29.93
N ASN A 47 51.85 -1.85 30.15
CA ASN A 47 51.89 -3.24 30.60
C ASN A 47 51.33 -3.42 32.02
N GLY A 48 50.70 -4.60 32.27
CA GLY A 48 50.39 -5.09 33.61
C GLY A 48 49.85 -6.52 33.53
N ALA A 49 50.77 -7.48 33.55
CA ALA A 49 50.48 -8.90 33.67
C ALA A 49 50.15 -9.28 35.13
N ALA A 50 49.11 -10.08 35.36
CA ALA A 50 48.98 -10.93 36.53
C ALA A 50 48.21 -12.20 36.16
N ALA A 51 48.92 -13.29 36.13
CA ALA A 51 48.43 -14.65 36.02
C ALA A 51 47.66 -15.07 37.28
N ARG A 52 46.48 -15.70 37.12
CA ARG A 52 45.88 -16.59 38.12
C ARG A 52 45.28 -17.83 37.48
N THR A 53 45.65 -18.97 38.03
CA THR A 53 45.38 -20.36 37.72
C THR A 53 43.89 -20.75 37.72
N PRO A 54 43.52 -21.90 37.08
CA PRO A 54 42.15 -22.27 36.77
C PRO A 54 41.41 -22.90 37.94
N GLY A 55 40.26 -22.36 38.26
CA GLY A 55 39.28 -22.99 39.16
C GLY A 55 38.35 -23.91 38.33
N VAL A 56 38.36 -25.18 38.74
CA VAL A 56 37.42 -26.20 38.31
C VAL A 56 36.00 -25.77 38.74
N THR A 57 35.12 -25.54 37.81
CA THR A 57 33.67 -25.40 38.06
C THR A 57 32.91 -26.49 37.33
N THR A 58 32.17 -27.26 38.10
CA THR A 58 31.19 -28.28 37.79
C THR A 58 30.22 -27.84 36.69
N PRO A 59 29.72 -28.78 35.82
CA PRO A 59 28.77 -28.46 34.78
C PRO A 59 27.42 -28.07 35.40
N ALA A 60 26.98 -26.85 35.09
CA ALA A 60 25.61 -26.41 35.38
C ALA A 60 24.64 -27.22 34.52
N THR A 61 23.73 -27.89 35.19
CA THR A 61 22.58 -28.58 34.62
C THR A 61 21.76 -27.57 33.79
N THR A 62 21.79 -27.71 32.49
CA THR A 62 20.89 -26.98 31.57
C THR A 62 19.49 -27.51 31.80
N SER A 63 18.67 -26.73 32.52
CA SER A 63 17.22 -26.90 32.50
C SER A 63 16.71 -26.72 31.04
N PRO A 64 15.81 -27.56 30.57
CA PRO A 64 15.21 -27.38 29.25
C PRO A 64 14.47 -26.05 29.25
N VAL A 65 14.87 -25.14 28.36
CA VAL A 65 14.08 -23.97 28.00
C VAL A 65 12.77 -24.50 27.42
N THR A 66 11.73 -24.51 28.23
CA THR A 66 10.38 -24.74 27.80
C THR A 66 10.09 -23.59 26.81
N ALA A 67 10.10 -23.92 25.52
CA ALA A 67 9.59 -23.04 24.50
C ALA A 67 8.14 -22.75 24.87
N ASN A 68 7.87 -21.54 25.35
CA ASN A 68 6.53 -20.98 25.43
C ASN A 68 6.02 -20.88 24.00
N ALA A 69 5.47 -21.98 23.49
CA ALA A 69 4.52 -21.93 22.39
C ALA A 69 3.32 -21.17 22.94
N SER A 70 3.32 -19.86 22.73
CA SER A 70 2.09 -19.07 22.84
C SER A 70 1.07 -19.76 21.95
N VAL A 71 0.15 -20.49 22.58
CA VAL A 71 -1.00 -21.08 21.91
C VAL A 71 -1.74 -19.90 21.30
N ARG A 72 -1.52 -19.64 20.00
CA ARG A 72 -2.28 -18.65 19.25
C ARG A 72 -3.73 -18.95 19.50
N ALA A 73 -4.47 -17.97 20.01
CA ALA A 73 -5.93 -18.10 20.21
C ALA A 73 -6.53 -18.71 18.95
N ALA A 74 -7.35 -19.73 19.14
CA ALA A 74 -7.99 -20.43 18.02
C ALA A 74 -8.68 -19.40 17.13
N ASP A 75 -8.41 -19.47 15.84
CA ASP A 75 -9.01 -18.56 14.88
C ASP A 75 -10.51 -18.83 14.80
N THR A 76 -11.31 -17.95 15.39
CA THR A 76 -12.75 -18.08 15.47
C THR A 76 -13.49 -17.55 14.23
N ILE A 77 -12.76 -16.93 13.26
CA ILE A 77 -13.40 -16.42 12.04
C ILE A 77 -13.78 -17.59 11.13
N PRO A 78 -15.07 -17.78 10.83
CA PRO A 78 -15.54 -18.90 10.03
C PRO A 78 -15.14 -18.78 8.56
N THR A 79 -15.07 -19.92 7.86
CA THR A 79 -14.94 -19.98 6.41
C THR A 79 -16.33 -19.96 5.78
N GLY A 80 -16.56 -19.03 4.88
CA GLY A 80 -17.80 -18.91 4.12
C GLY A 80 -17.81 -19.81 2.88
N THR A 81 -19.02 -20.13 2.43
CA THR A 81 -19.26 -20.86 1.19
C THR A 81 -19.10 -19.96 -0.05
N ALA A 82 -19.00 -20.56 -1.24
CA ALA A 82 -19.00 -19.82 -2.50
C ALA A 82 -20.28 -18.98 -2.68
N ALA A 83 -21.44 -19.50 -2.34
CA ALA A 83 -22.71 -18.78 -2.41
C ALA A 83 -22.74 -17.56 -1.47
N GLN A 84 -22.16 -17.68 -0.27
CA GLN A 84 -22.01 -16.54 0.63
C GLN A 84 -21.04 -15.51 0.08
N ALA A 85 -19.94 -15.92 -0.55
CA ALA A 85 -19.01 -15.02 -1.20
C ALA A 85 -19.70 -14.24 -2.33
N GLU A 86 -20.45 -14.90 -3.21
CA GLU A 86 -21.23 -14.28 -4.31
C GLU A 86 -22.24 -13.25 -3.80
N THR A 87 -22.85 -13.48 -2.64
CA THR A 87 -23.81 -12.56 -2.03
C THR A 87 -23.15 -11.38 -1.36
N LEU A 88 -22.03 -11.60 -0.68
CA LEU A 88 -21.40 -10.63 0.23
C LEU A 88 -20.31 -9.80 -0.42
N LEU A 89 -19.63 -10.34 -1.43
CA LEU A 89 -18.57 -9.64 -2.14
C LEU A 89 -19.16 -8.95 -3.39
N VAL A 90 -18.79 -7.69 -3.59
CA VAL A 90 -19.20 -6.91 -4.75
C VAL A 90 -17.97 -6.29 -5.41
N ASP A 91 -17.99 -6.17 -6.75
CA ASP A 91 -16.96 -5.46 -7.48
C ASP A 91 -17.06 -3.96 -7.19
N VAL A 92 -15.95 -3.34 -6.81
CA VAL A 92 -15.90 -1.91 -6.53
C VAL A 92 -16.28 -1.07 -7.75
N GLN A 93 -16.00 -1.55 -8.97
CA GLN A 93 -16.38 -0.88 -10.21
C GLN A 93 -17.88 -0.95 -10.52
N ALA A 94 -18.61 -1.87 -9.91
CA ALA A 94 -20.07 -1.88 -9.96
C ALA A 94 -20.69 -0.68 -9.21
N LEU A 95 -19.97 -0.15 -8.20
CA LEU A 95 -20.39 1.03 -7.42
C LEU A 95 -19.83 2.33 -7.98
N ASP A 96 -18.60 2.32 -8.47
CA ASP A 96 -17.95 3.48 -9.09
C ASP A 96 -16.96 3.06 -10.17
N ARG A 97 -17.35 3.19 -11.43
CA ARG A 97 -16.54 2.82 -12.61
C ARG A 97 -15.29 3.68 -12.79
N THR A 98 -15.16 4.79 -12.08
CA THR A 98 -13.99 5.66 -12.16
C THR A 98 -12.82 5.17 -11.32
N ILE A 99 -13.03 4.22 -10.40
CA ILE A 99 -11.98 3.51 -9.70
C ILE A 99 -11.20 2.68 -10.72
N ALA A 100 -9.90 2.91 -10.85
CA ALA A 100 -9.05 2.09 -11.69
C ALA A 100 -8.73 0.77 -10.97
N VAL A 101 -8.65 -0.33 -11.72
CA VAL A 101 -8.33 -1.66 -11.17
C VAL A 101 -7.21 -2.29 -11.98
N ASP A 102 -6.18 -2.78 -11.29
CA ASP A 102 -5.02 -3.47 -11.85
C ASP A 102 -4.58 -4.57 -10.86
N MET A 103 -5.37 -5.66 -10.80
CA MET A 103 -5.13 -6.75 -9.85
C MET A 103 -3.76 -7.38 -10.09
N ARG A 104 -2.78 -7.04 -9.23
CA ARG A 104 -1.36 -7.42 -9.41
C ARG A 104 -1.14 -8.92 -9.38
N TYR A 105 -1.86 -9.63 -8.54
CA TYR A 105 -1.63 -11.05 -8.30
C TYR A 105 -2.24 -11.97 -9.37
N ARG A 106 -2.96 -11.42 -10.37
CA ARG A 106 -3.48 -12.20 -11.50
C ARG A 106 -2.44 -12.47 -12.59
N ASN A 107 -1.28 -11.83 -12.55
CA ASN A 107 -0.19 -11.97 -13.52
C ASN A 107 1.16 -12.01 -12.81
N ALA A 108 2.27 -12.08 -13.56
CA ALA A 108 3.61 -12.15 -13.00
C ALA A 108 4.16 -10.79 -12.47
N ASN A 109 3.42 -9.68 -12.65
CA ASN A 109 3.83 -8.36 -12.19
C ASN A 109 3.52 -8.15 -10.69
N ASN A 110 4.08 -9.02 -9.85
CA ASN A 110 4.01 -8.98 -8.40
C ASN A 110 5.30 -9.55 -7.80
N PHE A 111 5.49 -9.43 -6.48
CA PHE A 111 6.73 -9.81 -5.80
C PHE A 111 7.09 -11.31 -5.90
N THR A 112 6.11 -12.19 -6.19
CA THR A 112 6.40 -13.62 -6.34
C THR A 112 6.91 -13.98 -7.74
N GLY A 113 6.76 -13.08 -8.73
CA GLY A 113 7.14 -13.28 -10.12
C GLY A 113 6.22 -14.24 -10.89
N ALA A 114 5.06 -14.64 -10.32
CA ALA A 114 4.10 -15.55 -10.93
C ALA A 114 2.66 -15.19 -10.54
N PRO A 115 1.65 -15.54 -11.36
CA PRO A 115 0.25 -15.43 -10.94
C PRO A 115 -0.03 -16.23 -9.69
N LEU A 116 -0.80 -15.66 -8.76
CA LEU A 116 -1.22 -16.37 -7.56
C LEU A 116 -2.51 -17.19 -7.81
N PRO A 117 -2.66 -18.33 -7.15
CA PRO A 117 -3.83 -19.18 -7.34
C PRO A 117 -5.11 -18.49 -6.86
N GLY A 118 -6.17 -18.58 -7.67
CA GLY A 118 -7.45 -17.98 -7.39
C GLY A 118 -7.70 -16.61 -8.03
N TYR A 119 -6.71 -15.99 -8.68
CA TYR A 119 -6.89 -14.79 -9.49
C TYR A 119 -6.99 -15.13 -10.97
N GLN A 120 -8.19 -15.05 -11.55
CA GLN A 120 -8.45 -15.28 -12.97
C GLN A 120 -8.95 -14.02 -13.69
N GLY A 121 -9.58 -13.09 -12.95
CA GLY A 121 -10.13 -11.84 -13.47
C GLY A 121 -9.44 -10.60 -12.93
N ASN A 122 -9.78 -9.44 -13.51
CA ASN A 122 -9.31 -8.12 -13.07
C ASN A 122 -10.42 -7.39 -12.29
N HIS A 123 -10.98 -8.07 -11.26
CA HIS A 123 -12.09 -7.55 -10.46
C HIS A 123 -11.65 -7.35 -9.01
N ALA A 124 -11.84 -6.13 -8.51
CA ALA A 124 -11.57 -5.77 -7.13
C ALA A 124 -12.84 -6.02 -6.29
N LEU A 125 -12.92 -7.22 -5.71
CA LEU A 125 -14.07 -7.62 -4.90
C LEU A 125 -13.88 -7.19 -3.45
N MET A 126 -14.91 -6.64 -2.83
CA MET A 126 -14.93 -6.28 -1.39
C MET A 126 -16.28 -6.62 -0.77
N ARG A 127 -16.31 -6.74 0.56
CA ARG A 127 -17.57 -6.73 1.31
C ARG A 127 -18.35 -5.48 0.93
N ARG A 128 -19.65 -5.62 0.72
CA ARG A 128 -20.52 -4.55 0.22
C ARG A 128 -20.38 -3.24 1.01
N GLU A 129 -20.31 -3.32 2.34
CA GLU A 129 -20.17 -2.17 3.24
C GLU A 129 -18.85 -1.43 2.99
N ALA A 130 -17.76 -2.19 2.85
CA ALA A 130 -16.43 -1.64 2.56
C ALA A 130 -16.38 -1.04 1.13
N ALA A 131 -16.96 -1.72 0.13
CA ALA A 131 -17.02 -1.21 -1.23
C ALA A 131 -17.82 0.10 -1.33
N GLN A 132 -18.93 0.22 -0.60
CA GLN A 132 -19.71 1.46 -0.51
C GLN A 132 -18.91 2.59 0.16
N ALA A 133 -18.14 2.29 1.21
CA ALA A 133 -17.25 3.25 1.85
C ALA A 133 -16.16 3.70 0.86
N LEU A 134 -15.56 2.77 0.10
CA LEU A 134 -14.56 3.10 -0.92
C LEU A 134 -15.10 3.99 -2.04
N ALA A 135 -16.34 3.76 -2.49
CA ALA A 135 -16.99 4.64 -3.48
C ALA A 135 -17.15 6.08 -2.95
N ARG A 136 -17.40 6.26 -1.63
CA ARG A 136 -17.42 7.58 -1.01
C ARG A 136 -16.03 8.22 -0.93
N VAL A 137 -14.98 7.43 -0.68
CA VAL A 137 -13.58 7.90 -0.79
C VAL A 137 -13.31 8.42 -2.21
N GLN A 138 -13.63 7.62 -3.23
CA GLN A 138 -13.47 8.01 -4.63
C GLN A 138 -14.22 9.31 -4.94
N ALA A 139 -15.46 9.46 -4.48
CA ALA A 139 -16.26 10.67 -4.66
C ALA A 139 -15.61 11.91 -4.01
N SER A 140 -15.04 11.78 -2.81
CA SER A 140 -14.40 12.88 -2.10
C SER A 140 -13.12 13.37 -2.78
N LEU A 141 -12.37 12.49 -3.43
CA LEU A 141 -11.13 12.82 -4.12
C LEU A 141 -11.35 13.56 -5.45
N ARG A 142 -12.51 13.43 -6.06
CA ARG A 142 -12.82 14.04 -7.37
C ARG A 142 -12.67 15.56 -7.38
N SER A 143 -13.03 16.25 -6.31
CA SER A 143 -12.89 17.71 -6.20
C SER A 143 -11.44 18.18 -6.29
N GLN A 144 -10.49 17.29 -5.99
CA GLN A 144 -9.04 17.53 -6.09
C GLN A 144 -8.45 17.02 -7.43
N GLY A 145 -9.29 16.55 -8.37
CA GLY A 145 -8.84 15.93 -9.62
C GLY A 145 -8.16 14.57 -9.42
N LEU A 146 -8.37 13.95 -8.27
CA LEU A 146 -7.77 12.67 -7.87
C LEU A 146 -8.79 11.54 -7.88
N GLY A 147 -8.29 10.32 -8.01
CA GLY A 147 -9.04 9.09 -7.88
C GLY A 147 -8.17 7.96 -7.35
N LEU A 148 -8.76 6.78 -7.27
CA LEU A 148 -8.13 5.58 -6.74
C LEU A 148 -7.74 4.61 -7.86
N LYS A 149 -6.63 3.88 -7.66
CA LYS A 149 -6.24 2.69 -8.40
C LYS A 149 -5.99 1.55 -7.42
N VAL A 150 -6.71 0.45 -7.59
CA VAL A 150 -6.67 -0.74 -6.73
C VAL A 150 -5.72 -1.77 -7.33
N TRP A 151 -4.86 -2.36 -6.50
CA TRP A 151 -3.91 -3.42 -6.85
C TRP A 151 -4.28 -4.77 -6.26
N ASP A 152 -4.91 -4.79 -5.06
CA ASP A 152 -5.50 -5.96 -4.44
C ASP A 152 -6.70 -5.58 -3.57
N ALA A 153 -7.65 -6.50 -3.44
CA ALA A 153 -8.85 -6.33 -2.62
C ALA A 153 -9.18 -7.66 -1.91
N TYR A 154 -10.30 -8.31 -2.21
CA TYR A 154 -10.49 -9.68 -1.76
C TYR A 154 -9.41 -10.58 -2.37
N ARG A 155 -8.69 -11.29 -1.49
CA ARG A 155 -7.65 -12.26 -1.83
C ARG A 155 -8.13 -13.65 -1.39
N PRO A 156 -8.24 -14.64 -2.30
CA PRO A 156 -8.57 -16.00 -1.91
C PRO A 156 -7.57 -16.56 -0.88
N VAL A 157 -8.03 -17.36 0.08
CA VAL A 157 -7.15 -17.96 1.11
C VAL A 157 -5.98 -18.70 0.48
N ARG A 158 -6.22 -19.45 -0.62
CA ARG A 158 -5.16 -20.16 -1.36
C ARG A 158 -4.04 -19.25 -1.87
N ALA A 159 -4.35 -18.00 -2.22
CA ALA A 159 -3.35 -17.02 -2.65
C ALA A 159 -2.47 -16.57 -1.47
N THR A 160 -3.07 -16.31 -0.31
CA THR A 160 -2.32 -16.01 0.92
C THR A 160 -1.37 -17.16 1.30
N LEU A 161 -1.86 -18.41 1.25
CA LEU A 161 -1.02 -19.59 1.51
C LEU A 161 0.12 -19.72 0.49
N ALA A 162 -0.11 -19.38 -0.78
CA ALA A 162 0.92 -19.38 -1.81
C ALA A 162 1.99 -18.31 -1.56
N MET A 163 1.62 -17.11 -1.03
CA MET A 163 2.58 -16.09 -0.61
C MET A 163 3.48 -16.59 0.52
N VAL A 164 2.89 -17.20 1.55
CA VAL A 164 3.66 -17.80 2.66
C VAL A 164 4.59 -18.91 2.14
N ALA A 165 4.10 -19.80 1.28
CA ALA A 165 4.93 -20.85 0.68
C ALA A 165 6.06 -20.28 -0.19
N TRP A 166 5.83 -19.13 -0.84
CA TRP A 166 6.86 -18.42 -1.59
C TRP A 166 7.98 -17.94 -0.65
N THR A 167 7.69 -17.38 0.53
CA THR A 167 8.74 -16.92 1.47
C THR A 167 9.66 -18.05 1.89
N VAL A 168 9.12 -19.26 2.15
CA VAL A 168 9.91 -20.45 2.47
C VAL A 168 10.80 -20.85 1.28
N ARG A 169 10.24 -20.87 0.06
CA ARG A 169 10.98 -21.26 -1.14
C ARG A 169 12.17 -20.35 -1.46
N VAL A 170 12.06 -19.05 -1.13
CA VAL A 170 13.11 -18.06 -1.43
C VAL A 170 13.91 -17.63 -0.19
N HIS A 171 13.74 -18.33 0.94
CA HIS A 171 14.42 -18.04 2.20
C HIS A 171 14.20 -16.61 2.73
N ARG A 172 12.92 -16.18 2.69
CA ARG A 172 12.48 -14.87 3.19
C ARG A 172 11.34 -14.97 4.21
N GLU A 173 11.39 -15.98 5.08
CA GLU A 173 10.41 -16.21 6.15
C GLU A 173 10.32 -15.03 7.12
N ASN A 174 11.38 -14.23 7.19
CA ASN A 174 11.37 -12.96 7.93
C ASN A 174 10.21 -12.05 7.52
N LEU A 175 9.75 -12.06 6.28
CA LEU A 175 8.62 -11.24 5.83
C LEU A 175 7.31 -11.61 6.53
N VAL A 176 7.17 -12.86 6.96
CA VAL A 176 6.01 -13.30 7.77
C VAL A 176 6.19 -12.90 9.23
N ILE A 177 7.41 -13.04 9.77
CA ILE A 177 7.75 -12.69 11.16
C ILE A 177 7.61 -11.19 11.39
N ASP A 178 8.06 -10.38 10.43
CA ASP A 178 8.07 -8.92 10.47
C ASP A 178 6.69 -8.31 10.14
N GLY A 179 5.72 -9.14 9.72
CA GLY A 179 4.33 -8.71 9.49
C GLY A 179 4.03 -8.19 8.08
N TYR A 180 4.99 -8.22 7.14
CA TYR A 180 4.74 -7.81 5.74
C TYR A 180 3.87 -8.82 4.98
N ILE A 181 3.99 -10.11 5.27
CA ILE A 181 3.15 -11.15 4.69
C ILE A 181 2.41 -11.87 5.83
N ALA A 182 1.09 -11.71 5.88
CA ALA A 182 0.26 -12.33 6.90
C ALA A 182 -0.12 -13.76 6.50
N ASP A 183 -0.02 -14.70 7.41
CA ASP A 183 -0.58 -16.07 7.27
C ASP A 183 -2.12 -16.06 7.35
N ARG A 184 -2.69 -15.01 7.95
CA ARG A 184 -4.13 -14.75 8.10
C ARG A 184 -4.40 -13.31 7.72
N SER A 185 -4.75 -13.10 6.47
CA SER A 185 -4.92 -11.77 5.91
C SER A 185 -6.36 -11.27 6.02
N LYS A 186 -6.54 -9.97 6.33
CA LYS A 186 -7.84 -9.30 6.22
C LYS A 186 -8.36 -9.24 4.78
N HIS A 187 -7.50 -9.36 3.77
CA HIS A 187 -7.92 -9.54 2.37
C HIS A 187 -8.77 -10.78 2.17
N ASN A 188 -8.53 -11.87 2.92
CA ASN A 188 -9.34 -13.09 2.82
C ASN A 188 -10.80 -12.88 3.25
N LEU A 189 -11.07 -11.79 3.97
CA LEU A 189 -12.40 -11.41 4.44
C LEU A 189 -13.12 -10.46 3.44
N GLY A 190 -12.43 -9.99 2.42
CA GLY A 190 -12.90 -8.92 1.52
C GLY A 190 -13.03 -7.56 2.19
N VAL A 191 -12.28 -7.31 3.27
CA VAL A 191 -12.33 -6.05 4.02
C VAL A 191 -11.01 -5.29 4.02
N ALA A 192 -9.97 -5.81 3.38
CA ALA A 192 -8.72 -5.09 3.15
C ALA A 192 -8.56 -4.76 1.66
N ILE A 193 -7.77 -3.73 1.39
CA ILE A 193 -7.53 -3.22 0.05
C ILE A 193 -6.14 -2.57 -0.02
N ASP A 194 -5.43 -2.86 -1.13
CA ASP A 194 -4.17 -2.22 -1.50
C ASP A 194 -4.42 -1.30 -2.69
N LEU A 195 -4.07 -0.02 -2.52
CA LEU A 195 -4.41 1.00 -3.51
C LEU A 195 -3.49 2.23 -3.46
N THR A 196 -3.60 3.05 -4.50
CA THR A 196 -2.89 4.33 -4.61
C THR A 196 -3.80 5.43 -5.15
N LEU A 197 -3.27 6.67 -5.14
CA LEU A 197 -3.88 7.81 -5.79
C LEU A 197 -3.45 7.91 -7.25
N VAL A 198 -4.40 8.27 -8.11
CA VAL A 198 -4.16 8.61 -9.51
C VAL A 198 -4.76 9.96 -9.87
N ARG A 199 -4.18 10.64 -10.86
CA ARG A 199 -4.82 11.79 -11.50
C ARG A 199 -6.00 11.30 -12.33
N LEU A 200 -7.20 11.81 -12.11
CA LEU A 200 -8.42 11.32 -12.78
C LEU A 200 -8.34 11.39 -14.31
N VAL A 201 -7.77 12.47 -14.84
CA VAL A 201 -7.71 12.71 -16.29
C VAL A 201 -6.69 11.82 -16.98
N THR A 202 -5.47 11.75 -16.43
CA THR A 202 -4.33 11.05 -17.06
C THR A 202 -4.17 9.62 -16.62
N ARG A 203 -4.83 9.21 -15.52
CA ARG A 203 -4.66 7.91 -14.85
C ARG A 203 -3.25 7.67 -14.33
N GLN A 204 -2.39 8.68 -14.33
CA GLN A 204 -1.05 8.59 -13.79
C GLN A 204 -1.10 8.49 -12.26
N GLU A 205 -0.37 7.53 -11.70
CA GLU A 205 -0.20 7.37 -10.25
C GLU A 205 0.57 8.56 -9.67
N LEU A 206 0.21 8.97 -8.46
CA LEU A 206 1.00 9.92 -7.70
C LEU A 206 2.24 9.21 -7.15
N ASP A 207 3.33 9.96 -7.01
CA ASP A 207 4.53 9.45 -6.34
C ASP A 207 4.24 9.22 -4.86
N MET A 208 4.29 7.97 -4.44
CA MET A 208 4.09 7.52 -3.06
C MET A 208 5.40 7.10 -2.38
N GLY A 209 6.56 7.29 -3.05
CA GLY A 209 7.91 7.08 -2.52
C GLY A 209 8.44 5.65 -2.65
N THR A 210 7.58 4.66 -2.70
CA THR A 210 7.96 3.27 -2.96
C THR A 210 6.92 2.61 -3.87
N PRO A 211 7.28 1.56 -4.60
CA PRO A 211 6.30 0.72 -5.29
C PRO A 211 5.41 -0.04 -4.29
N HIS A 212 4.31 -0.59 -4.79
CA HIS A 212 3.52 -1.59 -4.08
C HIS A 212 4.36 -2.85 -3.82
N ASP A 213 4.14 -3.51 -2.69
CA ASP A 213 4.91 -4.69 -2.23
C ASP A 213 6.40 -4.41 -1.95
N GLU A 214 6.76 -3.16 -1.64
CA GLU A 214 8.08 -2.83 -1.11
C GLU A 214 8.17 -3.19 0.38
N PHE A 215 8.78 -4.33 0.68
CA PHE A 215 8.89 -4.86 2.04
C PHE A 215 10.10 -4.28 2.78
N SER A 216 10.04 -2.99 3.07
CA SER A 216 11.07 -2.27 3.81
C SER A 216 10.48 -1.10 4.60
N SER A 217 11.26 -0.55 5.52
CA SER A 217 10.83 0.61 6.31
C SER A 217 10.54 1.86 5.47
N ALA A 218 11.00 1.94 4.22
CA ALA A 218 10.66 3.02 3.30
C ALA A 218 9.16 3.01 2.93
N ALA A 219 8.51 1.84 2.99
CA ALA A 219 7.07 1.69 2.77
C ALA A 219 6.22 2.10 3.98
N HIS A 220 6.81 2.22 5.17
CA HIS A 220 6.06 2.64 6.37
C HIS A 220 5.43 4.01 6.11
N THR A 221 4.16 4.15 6.43
CA THR A 221 3.37 5.35 6.11
C THR A 221 3.99 6.63 6.63
N ALA A 222 4.58 6.58 7.83
CA ALA A 222 5.22 7.72 8.48
C ALA A 222 6.62 8.07 7.92
N ASN A 223 7.26 7.17 7.16
CA ASN A 223 8.62 7.36 6.66
C ASN A 223 8.67 8.13 5.31
N ALA A 224 7.57 8.77 4.95
CA ALA A 224 7.50 9.62 3.78
C ALA A 224 8.28 10.92 3.95
N THR A 225 8.88 11.43 2.87
CA THR A 225 9.61 12.69 2.85
C THR A 225 9.18 13.57 1.67
N GLY A 226 9.36 14.90 1.79
CA GLY A 226 9.06 15.83 0.71
C GLY A 226 7.62 15.78 0.21
N ALA A 227 7.41 15.76 -1.10
CA ALA A 227 6.07 15.70 -1.72
C ALA A 227 5.32 14.40 -1.42
N VAL A 228 6.04 13.29 -1.19
CA VAL A 228 5.45 11.98 -0.84
C VAL A 228 4.65 12.05 0.46
N THR A 229 5.11 12.85 1.45
CA THR A 229 4.39 13.06 2.70
C THR A 229 2.99 13.61 2.47
N ALA A 230 2.84 14.60 1.59
CA ALA A 230 1.53 15.16 1.26
C ALA A 230 0.64 14.16 0.52
N ASN A 231 1.21 13.40 -0.42
CA ASN A 231 0.45 12.40 -1.19
C ASN A 231 -0.07 11.27 -0.29
N ARG A 232 0.79 10.70 0.59
CA ARG A 232 0.35 9.70 1.57
C ARG A 232 -0.69 10.26 2.54
N ALA A 233 -0.53 11.51 3.00
CA ALA A 233 -1.48 12.16 3.90
C ALA A 233 -2.87 12.32 3.25
N ILE A 234 -2.95 12.71 1.98
CA ILE A 234 -4.22 12.81 1.23
C ILE A 234 -4.92 11.44 1.22
N LEU A 235 -4.18 10.37 0.89
CA LEU A 235 -4.73 9.02 0.85
C LEU A 235 -5.24 8.58 2.22
N VAL A 236 -4.39 8.67 3.25
CA VAL A 236 -4.74 8.26 4.62
C VAL A 236 -5.96 9.03 5.14
N GLN A 237 -6.00 10.35 4.95
CA GLN A 237 -7.12 11.18 5.39
C GLN A 237 -8.43 10.83 4.67
N ALA A 238 -8.38 10.64 3.35
CA ALA A 238 -9.56 10.27 2.56
C ALA A 238 -10.12 8.90 2.98
N MET A 239 -9.23 7.92 3.20
CA MET A 239 -9.59 6.58 3.64
C MET A 239 -10.13 6.59 5.09
N ALA A 240 -9.46 7.27 6.00
CA ALA A 240 -9.87 7.38 7.41
C ALA A 240 -11.24 8.07 7.56
N ALA A 241 -11.55 9.07 6.75
CA ALA A 241 -12.86 9.74 6.74
C ALA A 241 -14.02 8.78 6.42
N GLN A 242 -13.74 7.65 5.79
CA GLN A 242 -14.69 6.58 5.48
C GLN A 242 -14.47 5.32 6.32
N LYS A 243 -13.79 5.45 7.49
CA LYS A 243 -13.57 4.39 8.48
C LYS A 243 -12.63 3.27 8.04
N PHE A 244 -11.78 3.49 7.05
CA PHE A 244 -10.68 2.60 6.77
C PHE A 244 -9.50 2.92 7.70
N ALA A 245 -8.87 1.89 8.26
CA ALA A 245 -7.64 1.97 9.04
C ALA A 245 -6.44 1.61 8.16
N ASN A 246 -5.42 2.47 8.13
CA ASN A 246 -4.15 2.16 7.46
C ASN A 246 -3.34 1.17 8.30
N TYR A 247 -2.60 0.29 7.64
CA TYR A 247 -1.53 -0.50 8.23
C TYR A 247 -0.24 0.32 8.15
N ASP A 248 0.36 0.65 9.28
CA ASP A 248 1.45 1.62 9.38
C ASP A 248 2.74 1.21 8.65
N GLN A 249 2.98 -0.10 8.47
CA GLN A 249 4.14 -0.62 7.72
C GLN A 249 3.95 -0.57 6.20
N GLU A 250 2.72 -0.31 5.70
CA GLU A 250 2.39 -0.33 4.27
C GLU A 250 1.47 0.84 3.94
N TRP A 251 2.01 1.88 3.28
CA TRP A 251 1.24 3.09 2.96
C TRP A 251 0.01 2.82 2.05
N TRP A 252 0.03 1.72 1.29
CA TRP A 252 -1.04 1.31 0.38
C TRP A 252 -2.15 0.49 1.02
N HIS A 253 -1.88 -0.15 2.19
CA HIS A 253 -2.77 -1.14 2.80
C HIS A 253 -3.75 -0.51 3.78
N PHE A 254 -5.04 -0.75 3.54
CA PHE A 254 -6.13 -0.27 4.39
C PHE A 254 -7.10 -1.40 4.69
N SER A 255 -7.71 -1.37 5.87
CA SER A 255 -8.73 -2.33 6.28
C SER A 255 -9.98 -1.64 6.84
N PHE A 256 -11.13 -2.29 6.64
CA PHE A 256 -12.45 -1.86 7.09
C PHE A 256 -13.03 -2.90 8.05
N ASP A 257 -13.73 -2.48 9.09
CA ASP A 257 -14.32 -3.42 10.03
C ASP A 257 -15.79 -3.74 9.65
N VAL A 258 -16.14 -5.02 9.75
CA VAL A 258 -17.50 -5.53 9.51
C VAL A 258 -17.97 -6.36 10.69
N ALA A 259 -19.28 -6.38 10.96
CA ALA A 259 -19.85 -7.05 12.13
C ALA A 259 -19.65 -8.58 12.11
N ASN A 260 -19.73 -9.20 10.93
CA ASN A 260 -19.67 -10.66 10.79
C ASN A 260 -18.54 -11.02 9.80
N PRO A 261 -17.27 -11.01 10.23
CA PRO A 261 -16.14 -11.37 9.38
C PRO A 261 -16.20 -12.84 9.00
N MET A 262 -15.89 -13.15 7.74
CA MET A 262 -15.92 -14.49 7.19
C MET A 262 -14.83 -14.61 6.14
N ARG A 263 -14.02 -15.69 6.17
CA ARG A 263 -12.99 -15.95 5.16
C ARG A 263 -13.61 -16.62 3.94
N PHE A 264 -13.04 -16.30 2.79
CA PHE A 264 -13.46 -16.94 1.54
C PHE A 264 -12.25 -17.47 0.77
N ASP A 265 -12.51 -18.53 0.00
CA ASP A 265 -11.54 -19.09 -0.94
C ASP A 265 -12.14 -19.23 -2.36
N THR A 266 -13.01 -18.28 -2.72
CA THR A 266 -13.66 -18.22 -4.03
C THR A 266 -12.73 -17.58 -5.07
N ILE A 267 -12.79 -18.05 -6.31
CA ILE A 267 -11.98 -17.53 -7.42
C ILE A 267 -12.48 -16.12 -7.80
N VAL A 268 -11.55 -15.18 -7.96
CA VAL A 268 -11.77 -13.87 -8.57
C VAL A 268 -11.80 -14.08 -10.09
N ARG A 269 -12.97 -13.96 -10.69
CA ARG A 269 -13.21 -14.18 -12.13
C ARG A 269 -13.34 -12.87 -12.89
#